data_82649450df2e243d543b30ece38cb30f
#
_entry.id   82649450df2e243d543b30ece38cb30f
#
_cell.length_a   1.000
_cell.length_b   1.000
_cell.length_c   1.000
_cell.angle_alpha   90.00
_cell.angle_beta   90.00
_cell.angle_gamma   90.00
#
_symmetry.space_group_name_H-M   'P 1'
#
loop_
_entity.id
_entity.type
_entity.pdbx_description
1 polymer ?
#
loop_
_entity_poly.entity_id
_entity_poly.type
_entity_poly.pdbx_seq_one_letter_code
_entity_poly.pdbx_strand_id
1 'polypeptide(L)'
;MSVSTASTVVTASTEMSVRXIAAHMKSNPNAKVIFMVGAGISTSCGIPDFRSPGTGLYHNLARLKLPYPEAVFDVDFFQSDPLPFYTLAKELYPGNFRPSKFHYLLKLFQDKDVLKRVYTQNIDTLERQAGVKDDLIIEAHGSFAHCHCIGCGKVYPPQVFKSKLAEHPIKDFVKCDVCGELVKPAISFFLAKVYRIPFRKLG
;
A
#
# COMPACT_ATOMS: atom_id res chain seq x y z
N MET A 1 15.06 7.54 47.29
CA MET A 1 15.54 8.44 46.23
C MET A 1 14.67 8.25 45.01
N SER A 2 13.72 9.17 44.79
CA SER A 2 12.81 9.08 43.65
C SER A 2 13.45 9.79 42.46
N VAL A 3 13.67 9.04 41.39
CA VAL A 3 14.15 9.61 40.13
C VAL A 3 12.91 10.18 39.38
N SER A 4 12.80 11.50 39.38
CA SER A 4 11.78 12.19 38.61
C SER A 4 12.17 12.16 37.13
N THR A 5 11.47 11.39 36.35
CA THR A 5 11.59 11.46 34.87
C THR A 5 10.86 12.69 34.39
N ALA A 6 11.59 13.76 34.14
CA ALA A 6 11.02 14.93 33.50
C ALA A 6 10.64 14.61 32.05
N SER A 7 9.32 14.50 31.80
CA SER A 7 8.81 14.39 30.44
C SER A 7 8.88 15.78 29.78
N THR A 8 9.78 15.94 28.84
CA THR A 8 9.91 17.19 28.09
C THR A 8 8.77 17.30 27.10
N VAL A 9 7.76 18.08 27.44
CA VAL A 9 6.70 18.42 26.49
C VAL A 9 7.27 19.47 25.52
N VAL A 10 7.48 19.06 24.28
CA VAL A 10 7.88 19.99 23.22
C VAL A 10 6.65 20.81 22.85
N THR A 11 6.63 22.06 23.25
CA THR A 11 5.58 23.01 22.87
C THR A 11 5.66 23.35 21.38
N ALA A 12 4.49 23.50 20.77
CA ALA A 12 4.25 23.47 19.31
C ALA A 12 4.68 24.74 18.53
N SER A 13 5.84 25.33 18.81
CA SER A 13 6.29 26.51 18.05
C SER A 13 7.65 26.40 17.39
N THR A 14 8.27 25.22 17.43
CA THR A 14 9.54 25.01 16.72
C THR A 14 9.21 24.47 15.32
N GLU A 15 9.50 25.26 14.31
CA GLU A 15 9.36 24.85 12.93
C GLU A 15 10.19 23.59 12.69
N MET A 16 9.50 22.44 12.50
CA MET A 16 10.17 21.15 12.30
C MET A 16 10.71 21.07 10.89
N SER A 17 12.02 21.23 10.78
CA SER A 17 12.72 21.09 9.50
C SER A 17 13.47 19.76 9.44
N VAL A 18 13.88 19.36 8.25
CA VAL A 18 14.73 18.18 8.04
C VAL A 18 16.01 18.29 8.87
N ARG A 19 16.56 19.52 9.02
CA ARG A 19 17.73 19.77 9.88
C ARG A 19 17.48 19.49 11.36
N UNK A 20 16.31 19.62 11.75
CA UNK A 20 16.04 19.39 12.95
C UNK A 20 15.91 18.07 13.26
N ILE A 21 15.29 17.46 12.49
CA ILE A 21 15.19 16.02 12.63
C ILE A 21 16.59 15.39 12.65
N ALA A 22 17.43 15.76 11.72
CA ALA A 22 18.79 15.24 11.63
C ALA A 22 19.61 15.54 12.91
N ALA A 23 19.46 16.75 13.47
CA ALA A 23 20.13 17.13 14.71
C ALA A 23 19.63 16.28 15.88
N HIS A 24 18.31 16.07 15.96
CA HIS A 24 17.71 15.21 16.99
C HIS A 24 18.26 13.77 16.91
N MET A 25 18.35 13.23 15.69
CA MET A 25 18.88 11.86 15.51
C MET A 25 20.35 11.77 15.89
N LYS A 26 21.15 12.80 15.58
CA LYS A 26 22.56 12.84 15.96
C LYS A 26 22.76 12.86 17.48
N SER A 27 21.92 13.63 18.20
CA SER A 27 22.03 13.73 19.67
C SER A 27 21.40 12.55 20.39
N ASN A 28 20.65 11.70 19.69
CA ASN A 28 19.96 10.54 20.27
C ASN A 28 20.29 9.28 19.44
N PRO A 29 21.43 8.63 19.69
CA PRO A 29 21.87 7.47 18.89
C PRO A 29 20.90 6.30 18.87
N ASN A 30 20.03 6.19 19.88
CA ASN A 30 19.04 5.12 19.98
C ASN A 30 17.69 5.50 19.35
N ALA A 31 17.58 6.70 18.77
CA ALA A 31 16.33 7.14 18.16
C ALA A 31 15.97 6.24 16.98
N LYS A 32 14.70 5.87 16.91
CA LYS A 32 14.14 5.10 15.79
C LYS A 32 13.09 5.95 15.08
N VAL A 33 13.00 5.77 13.78
CA VAL A 33 12.09 6.56 12.91
C VAL A 33 10.97 5.67 12.42
N ILE A 34 9.75 6.18 12.49
CA ILE A 34 8.59 5.59 11.85
C ILE A 34 8.22 6.50 10.67
N PHE A 35 8.07 5.91 9.49
CA PHE A 35 7.58 6.64 8.33
C PHE A 35 6.11 6.31 8.10
N MET A 36 5.33 7.34 7.78
CA MET A 36 3.94 7.21 7.35
C MET A 36 3.88 7.82 5.95
N VAL A 37 3.61 6.98 4.95
CA VAL A 37 3.78 7.37 3.55
C VAL A 37 2.52 7.08 2.73
N GLY A 38 2.38 7.80 1.64
CA GLY A 38 1.26 7.68 0.71
C GLY A 38 1.70 7.97 -0.71
N ALA A 39 0.75 8.24 -1.61
CA ALA A 39 0.97 8.34 -3.05
C ALA A 39 2.10 9.29 -3.45
N GLY A 40 2.34 10.34 -2.66
CA GLY A 40 3.38 11.33 -2.96
C GLY A 40 4.79 10.76 -3.10
N ILE A 41 5.11 9.62 -2.46
CA ILE A 41 6.44 9.02 -2.63
C ILE A 41 6.56 8.21 -3.94
N SER A 42 5.44 7.96 -4.62
CA SER A 42 5.39 7.14 -5.83
C SER A 42 5.06 7.94 -7.10
N THR A 43 4.65 9.21 -6.99
CA THR A 43 4.31 10.01 -8.17
C THR A 43 5.51 10.19 -9.11
N SER A 44 6.71 10.36 -8.56
CA SER A 44 7.94 10.45 -9.37
C SER A 44 8.32 9.12 -10.05
N CYS A 45 7.67 8.02 -9.68
CA CYS A 45 7.86 6.71 -10.33
C CYS A 45 6.95 6.54 -11.57
N GLY A 46 6.06 7.50 -11.82
CA GLY A 46 5.07 7.42 -12.89
C GLY A 46 3.73 6.84 -12.45
N ILE A 47 3.55 6.56 -11.16
CA ILE A 47 2.27 6.10 -10.63
C ILE A 47 1.43 7.32 -10.30
N PRO A 48 0.28 7.53 -10.96
CA PRO A 48 -0.57 8.66 -10.63
C PRO A 48 -1.16 8.50 -9.23
N ASP A 49 -1.35 9.60 -8.53
CA ASP A 49 -2.12 9.55 -7.29
C ASP A 49 -3.61 9.31 -7.64
N PHE A 50 -4.43 9.12 -6.62
CA PHE A 50 -5.83 8.73 -6.86
C PHE A 50 -6.70 9.89 -7.34
N ARG A 51 -6.48 11.11 -6.84
CA ARG A 51 -7.47 12.20 -6.95
C ARG A 51 -7.03 13.46 -7.69
N SER A 52 -5.79 13.58 -8.12
CA SER A 52 -5.32 14.79 -8.81
C SER A 52 -6.15 15.07 -10.06
N PRO A 53 -6.69 16.29 -10.22
CA PRO A 53 -7.48 16.62 -11.40
C PRO A 53 -6.68 16.44 -12.69
N GLY A 54 -7.25 15.74 -13.67
CA GLY A 54 -6.68 15.54 -14.99
C GLY A 54 -5.62 14.45 -15.09
N THR A 55 -4.96 14.12 -13.99
CA THR A 55 -3.85 13.16 -14.00
C THR A 55 -4.02 12.00 -13.03
N GLY A 56 -4.91 12.14 -12.07
CA GLY A 56 -5.14 11.11 -11.05
C GLY A 56 -5.76 9.85 -11.62
N LEU A 57 -5.64 8.78 -10.88
CA LEU A 57 -6.13 7.46 -11.27
C LEU A 57 -7.63 7.48 -11.61
N TYR A 58 -8.44 8.13 -10.77
CA TYR A 58 -9.89 8.19 -11.01
C TYR A 58 -10.25 8.92 -12.29
N HIS A 59 -9.48 9.93 -12.69
CA HIS A 59 -9.68 10.59 -13.98
C HIS A 59 -9.42 9.62 -15.14
N ASN A 60 -8.35 8.84 -15.04
CA ASN A 60 -7.98 7.86 -16.06
C ASN A 60 -9.00 6.71 -16.16
N LEU A 61 -9.72 6.42 -15.07
CA LEU A 61 -10.74 5.37 -15.05
C LEU A 61 -12.09 5.82 -15.64
N ALA A 62 -12.26 7.09 -16.02
CA ALA A 62 -13.52 7.59 -16.59
C ALA A 62 -13.96 6.76 -17.82
N ARG A 63 -13.00 6.25 -18.61
CA ARG A 63 -13.27 5.39 -19.78
C ARG A 63 -13.95 4.06 -19.43
N LEU A 64 -13.87 3.63 -18.17
CA LEU A 64 -14.45 2.35 -17.74
C LEU A 64 -15.93 2.45 -17.35
N LYS A 65 -16.53 3.65 -17.49
CA LYS A 65 -17.96 3.91 -17.23
C LYS A 65 -18.40 3.46 -15.84
N LEU A 66 -17.57 3.69 -14.83
CA LEU A 66 -17.89 3.36 -13.46
C LEU A 66 -19.06 4.23 -12.96
N PRO A 67 -19.98 3.71 -12.15
CA PRO A 67 -21.08 4.52 -11.59
C PRO A 67 -20.57 5.66 -10.72
N TYR A 68 -19.43 5.49 -10.09
CA TYR A 68 -18.66 6.50 -9.34
C TYR A 68 -17.19 6.05 -9.35
N PRO A 69 -16.22 6.98 -9.23
CA PRO A 69 -14.81 6.62 -9.41
C PRO A 69 -14.32 5.50 -8.50
N GLU A 70 -14.74 5.52 -7.22
CA GLU A 70 -14.31 4.55 -6.24
C GLU A 70 -14.93 3.15 -6.42
N ALA A 71 -15.93 3.00 -7.30
CA ALA A 71 -16.58 1.70 -7.55
C ALA A 71 -15.57 0.61 -7.93
N VAL A 72 -14.45 0.98 -8.54
CA VAL A 72 -13.40 0.02 -8.90
C VAL A 72 -12.85 -0.73 -7.67
N PHE A 73 -13.00 -0.15 -6.47
CA PHE A 73 -12.61 -0.76 -5.19
C PHE A 73 -13.81 -1.13 -4.32
N ASP A 74 -14.99 -1.31 -4.93
CA ASP A 74 -16.19 -1.74 -4.25
C ASP A 74 -16.37 -3.25 -4.46
N VAL A 75 -16.59 -4.01 -3.38
CA VAL A 75 -16.66 -5.48 -3.48
C VAL A 75 -17.92 -5.94 -4.22
N ASP A 76 -19.05 -5.27 -4.01
CA ASP A 76 -20.30 -5.64 -4.69
C ASP A 76 -20.22 -5.34 -6.17
N PHE A 77 -19.61 -4.20 -6.53
CA PHE A 77 -19.34 -3.86 -7.92
C PHE A 77 -18.38 -4.88 -8.56
N PHE A 78 -17.30 -5.23 -7.85
CA PHE A 78 -16.33 -6.24 -8.32
C PHE A 78 -16.99 -7.59 -8.56
N GLN A 79 -17.94 -8.00 -7.70
CA GLN A 79 -18.68 -9.25 -7.91
C GLN A 79 -19.53 -9.21 -9.18
N SER A 80 -20.13 -8.06 -9.47
CA SER A 80 -21.01 -7.92 -10.66
C SER A 80 -20.22 -7.71 -11.95
N ASP A 81 -19.12 -6.94 -11.89
CA ASP A 81 -18.28 -6.65 -13.06
C ASP A 81 -16.81 -6.49 -12.62
N PRO A 82 -16.02 -7.58 -12.61
CA PRO A 82 -14.62 -7.49 -12.21
C PRO A 82 -13.69 -6.85 -13.25
N LEU A 83 -14.13 -6.69 -14.50
CA LEU A 83 -13.27 -6.20 -15.58
C LEU A 83 -12.62 -4.84 -15.31
N PRO A 84 -13.33 -3.83 -14.77
CA PRO A 84 -12.68 -2.56 -14.45
C PRO A 84 -11.51 -2.70 -13.46
N PHE A 85 -11.67 -3.52 -12.42
CA PHE A 85 -10.57 -3.75 -11.47
C PHE A 85 -9.40 -4.48 -12.13
N TYR A 86 -9.67 -5.48 -12.97
CA TYR A 86 -8.60 -6.19 -13.70
C TYR A 86 -7.86 -5.23 -14.64
N THR A 87 -8.58 -4.33 -15.31
CA THR A 87 -7.97 -3.32 -16.19
C THR A 87 -7.03 -2.41 -15.40
N LEU A 88 -7.51 -1.89 -14.27
CA LEU A 88 -6.73 -1.06 -13.37
C LEU A 88 -5.51 -1.83 -12.83
N ALA A 89 -5.73 -3.05 -12.36
CA ALA A 89 -4.67 -3.88 -11.79
C ALA A 89 -3.55 -4.15 -12.80
N LYS A 90 -3.89 -4.32 -14.07
CA LYS A 90 -2.89 -4.52 -15.13
C LYS A 90 -1.94 -3.32 -15.22
N GLU A 91 -2.47 -2.10 -15.10
CA GLU A 91 -1.66 -0.87 -15.14
C GLU A 91 -0.78 -0.72 -13.90
N LEU A 92 -1.32 -1.04 -12.73
CA LEU A 92 -0.66 -0.82 -11.44
C LEU A 92 0.18 -2.00 -10.94
N TYR A 93 0.17 -3.14 -11.64
CA TYR A 93 0.77 -4.38 -11.13
C TYR A 93 2.27 -4.19 -10.82
N PRO A 94 2.74 -4.72 -9.67
CA PRO A 94 4.15 -4.61 -9.29
C PRO A 94 5.10 -5.14 -10.37
N GLY A 95 6.17 -4.38 -10.61
CA GLY A 95 7.15 -4.67 -11.66
C GLY A 95 7.06 -3.72 -12.85
N ASN A 96 5.95 -2.99 -12.97
CA ASN A 96 5.80 -1.97 -14.03
C ASN A 96 6.55 -0.67 -13.70
N PHE A 97 6.90 -0.47 -12.44
CA PHE A 97 7.49 0.78 -11.95
C PHE A 97 8.76 0.49 -11.14
N ARG A 98 9.61 1.50 -11.00
CA ARG A 98 10.85 1.41 -10.21
C ARG A 98 10.77 2.32 -8.98
N PRO A 99 11.36 1.92 -7.85
CA PRO A 99 11.36 2.74 -6.65
C PRO A 99 11.97 4.12 -6.85
N SER A 100 11.39 5.13 -6.21
CA SER A 100 11.93 6.49 -6.18
C SER A 100 13.10 6.58 -5.21
N LYS A 101 13.80 7.72 -5.25
CA LYS A 101 14.85 8.03 -4.26
C LYS A 101 14.33 7.94 -2.83
N PHE A 102 13.05 8.28 -2.59
CA PHE A 102 12.47 8.20 -1.26
C PHE A 102 12.36 6.74 -0.79
N HIS A 103 11.98 5.82 -1.67
CA HIS A 103 11.95 4.40 -1.30
C HIS A 103 13.34 3.89 -0.90
N TYR A 104 14.38 4.30 -1.63
CA TYR A 104 15.76 3.94 -1.26
C TYR A 104 16.22 4.64 0.03
N LEU A 105 15.66 5.82 0.35
CA LEU A 105 15.90 6.46 1.65
C LEU A 105 15.36 5.58 2.79
N LEU A 106 14.18 4.99 2.64
CA LEU A 106 13.64 4.05 3.64
C LEU A 106 14.61 2.87 3.86
N LYS A 107 15.14 2.32 2.75
CA LYS A 107 16.13 1.25 2.80
C LYS A 107 17.40 1.70 3.54
N LEU A 108 17.88 2.91 3.25
CA LEU A 108 19.06 3.47 3.92
C LEU A 108 18.83 3.57 5.44
N PHE A 109 17.64 4.01 5.87
CA PHE A 109 17.30 4.09 7.30
C PHE A 109 17.29 2.69 7.94
N GLN A 110 16.84 1.67 7.21
CA GLN A 110 16.92 0.27 7.65
C GLN A 110 18.38 -0.17 7.81
N ASP A 111 19.22 0.12 6.81
CA ASP A 111 20.63 -0.30 6.82
C ASP A 111 21.43 0.36 7.93
N LYS A 112 21.00 1.54 8.36
CA LYS A 112 21.59 2.25 9.50
C LYS A 112 20.99 1.84 10.84
N ASP A 113 20.09 0.86 10.83
CA ASP A 113 19.36 0.37 12.01
C ASP A 113 18.60 1.47 12.75
N VAL A 114 18.10 2.47 12.01
CA VAL A 114 17.28 3.54 12.61
C VAL A 114 15.82 3.47 12.18
N LEU A 115 15.46 2.59 11.23
CA LEU A 115 14.08 2.41 10.81
C LEU A 115 13.34 1.50 11.80
N LYS A 116 12.23 1.99 12.36
CA LYS A 116 11.34 1.19 13.23
C LYS A 116 10.24 0.54 12.43
N ARG A 117 9.53 1.32 11.58
CA ARG A 117 8.40 0.84 10.77
C ARG A 117 8.13 1.79 9.61
N VAL A 118 7.58 1.26 8.55
CA VAL A 118 6.96 2.04 7.47
C VAL A 118 5.48 1.68 7.42
N TYR A 119 4.62 2.66 7.66
CA TYR A 119 3.17 2.53 7.42
C TYR A 119 2.89 3.12 6.06
N THR A 120 2.52 2.29 5.10
CA THR A 120 2.24 2.78 3.75
C THR A 120 0.75 2.63 3.41
N GLN A 121 0.20 3.67 2.78
CA GLN A 121 -1.13 3.65 2.19
C GLN A 121 -1.08 3.12 0.75
N ASN A 122 0.13 2.96 0.21
CA ASN A 122 0.32 2.55 -1.19
C ASN A 122 0.14 1.04 -1.34
N ILE A 123 -0.23 0.64 -2.55
CA ILE A 123 -0.42 -0.78 -2.90
C ILE A 123 0.62 -1.25 -3.92
N ASP A 124 1.56 -0.36 -4.29
CA ASP A 124 2.51 -0.57 -5.39
C ASP A 124 3.68 -1.48 -5.04
N THR A 125 3.91 -1.78 -3.78
CA THR A 125 5.00 -2.62 -3.24
C THR A 125 6.41 -2.07 -3.49
N LEU A 126 6.55 -0.78 -3.80
CA LEU A 126 7.86 -0.20 -4.14
C LEU A 126 8.82 -0.15 -2.95
N GLU A 127 8.31 -0.12 -1.72
CA GLU A 127 9.14 -0.24 -0.52
C GLU A 127 9.88 -1.58 -0.52
N ARG A 128 9.19 -2.69 -0.82
CA ARG A 128 9.80 -4.02 -0.94
C ARG A 128 10.81 -4.09 -2.06
N GLN A 129 10.46 -3.53 -3.22
CA GLN A 129 11.37 -3.50 -4.37
C GLN A 129 12.66 -2.72 -4.07
N ALA A 130 12.58 -1.69 -3.21
CA ALA A 130 13.76 -0.94 -2.78
C ALA A 130 14.61 -1.71 -1.76
N GLY A 131 14.09 -2.86 -1.24
CA GLY A 131 14.83 -3.72 -0.32
C GLY A 131 14.46 -3.52 1.15
N VAL A 132 13.36 -2.85 1.46
CA VAL A 132 12.86 -2.77 2.85
C VAL A 132 12.27 -4.13 3.21
N LYS A 133 12.63 -4.66 4.38
CA LYS A 133 12.17 -5.97 4.86
C LYS A 133 10.67 -5.97 5.15
N ASP A 134 10.01 -7.08 4.85
CA ASP A 134 8.57 -7.24 5.03
C ASP A 134 8.10 -7.00 6.46
N ASP A 135 8.90 -7.42 7.44
CA ASP A 135 8.54 -7.26 8.85
C ASP A 135 8.57 -5.81 9.31
N LEU A 136 9.18 -4.91 8.52
CA LEU A 136 9.19 -3.47 8.81
C LEU A 136 8.08 -2.71 8.10
N ILE A 137 7.32 -3.36 7.19
CA ILE A 137 6.29 -2.69 6.38
C ILE A 137 4.89 -3.07 6.90
N ILE A 138 4.05 -2.05 7.08
CA ILE A 138 2.62 -2.23 7.37
C ILE A 138 1.85 -1.61 6.19
N GLU A 139 1.21 -2.45 5.41
CA GLU A 139 0.40 -2.03 4.27
C GLU A 139 -1.03 -1.76 4.72
N ALA A 140 -1.33 -0.50 5.01
CA ALA A 140 -2.63 -0.09 5.57
C ALA A 140 -3.80 -0.42 4.63
N HIS A 141 -3.56 -0.40 3.34
CA HIS A 141 -4.58 -0.69 2.31
C HIS A 141 -4.37 -2.06 1.64
N GLY A 142 -3.52 -2.91 2.22
CA GLY A 142 -3.15 -4.17 1.60
C GLY A 142 -2.28 -3.97 0.36
N SER A 143 -2.11 -5.00 -0.46
CA SER A 143 -1.29 -4.91 -1.67
C SER A 143 -1.51 -6.08 -2.62
N PHE A 144 -0.72 -6.11 -3.69
CA PHE A 144 -0.68 -7.22 -4.64
C PHE A 144 0.15 -8.42 -4.14
N ALA A 145 0.70 -8.38 -2.92
CA ALA A 145 1.60 -9.43 -2.42
C ALA A 145 0.91 -10.79 -2.27
N HIS A 146 -0.39 -10.79 -2.00
CA HIS A 146 -1.19 -12.02 -1.94
C HIS A 146 -2.54 -11.80 -2.60
N CYS A 147 -3.25 -12.92 -2.88
CA CYS A 147 -4.63 -12.88 -3.32
C CYS A 147 -5.51 -13.68 -2.34
N HIS A 148 -6.79 -13.39 -2.31
CA HIS A 148 -7.72 -14.16 -1.50
C HIS A 148 -9.09 -14.23 -2.17
N CYS A 149 -9.82 -15.27 -1.86
CA CYS A 149 -11.21 -15.43 -2.28
C CYS A 149 -12.10 -14.45 -1.51
N ILE A 150 -12.98 -13.74 -2.21
CA ILE A 150 -13.89 -12.79 -1.57
C ILE A 150 -14.99 -13.48 -0.75
N GLY A 151 -15.29 -14.75 -1.05
CA GLY A 151 -16.32 -15.52 -0.33
C GLY A 151 -15.77 -16.23 0.92
N CYS A 152 -14.83 -17.16 0.71
CA CYS A 152 -14.37 -18.02 1.82
C CYS A 152 -13.03 -17.59 2.44
N GLY A 153 -12.35 -16.57 1.88
CA GLY A 153 -11.09 -16.07 2.41
C GLY A 153 -9.87 -16.93 2.08
N LYS A 154 -10.02 -18.02 1.32
CA LYS A 154 -8.87 -18.86 0.95
C LYS A 154 -7.80 -18.02 0.27
N VAL A 155 -6.55 -18.20 0.74
CA VAL A 155 -5.40 -17.43 0.23
C VAL A 155 -4.82 -18.12 -1.00
N TYR A 156 -4.40 -17.33 -1.98
CA TYR A 156 -3.79 -17.77 -3.23
C TYR A 156 -2.49 -17.02 -3.48
N PRO A 157 -1.53 -17.63 -4.13
CA PRO A 157 -0.32 -16.93 -4.54
C PRO A 157 -0.67 -15.86 -5.60
N PRO A 158 0.07 -14.73 -5.65
CA PRO A 158 -0.27 -13.64 -6.57
C PRO A 158 -0.19 -14.03 -8.05
N GLN A 159 0.54 -15.11 -8.37
CA GLN A 159 0.70 -15.58 -9.73
C GLN A 159 -0.62 -15.97 -10.39
N VAL A 160 -1.60 -16.47 -9.62
CA VAL A 160 -2.90 -16.85 -10.19
C VAL A 160 -3.63 -15.64 -10.78
N PHE A 161 -3.46 -14.47 -10.14
CA PHE A 161 -4.05 -13.22 -10.63
C PHE A 161 -3.20 -12.64 -11.75
N LYS A 162 -1.87 -12.63 -11.57
CA LYS A 162 -0.92 -12.10 -12.55
C LYS A 162 -1.08 -12.78 -13.92
N SER A 163 -1.25 -14.10 -13.96
CA SER A 163 -1.41 -14.83 -15.22
C SER A 163 -2.63 -14.36 -16.00
N LYS A 164 -3.72 -14.02 -15.29
CA LYS A 164 -4.93 -13.50 -15.94
C LYS A 164 -4.74 -12.08 -16.49
N LEU A 165 -3.92 -11.26 -15.84
CA LEU A 165 -3.62 -9.91 -16.33
C LEU A 165 -2.84 -9.95 -17.66
N ALA A 166 -2.14 -11.04 -17.95
CA ALA A 166 -1.39 -11.20 -19.19
C ALA A 166 -2.28 -11.51 -20.40
N GLU A 167 -3.51 -11.95 -20.17
CA GLU A 167 -4.45 -12.26 -21.25
C GLU A 167 -4.94 -10.99 -21.96
N HIS A 168 -5.22 -11.10 -23.27
CA HIS A 168 -5.74 -9.97 -24.04
C HIS A 168 -6.63 -10.49 -25.17
N PRO A 169 -7.94 -10.20 -25.13
CA PRO A 169 -8.67 -9.60 -24.01
C PRO A 169 -8.76 -10.54 -22.79
N ILE A 170 -8.99 -9.96 -21.62
CA ILE A 170 -9.24 -10.76 -20.41
C ILE A 170 -10.63 -11.38 -20.58
N LYS A 171 -10.70 -12.70 -20.68
CA LYS A 171 -11.94 -13.43 -20.95
C LYS A 171 -12.57 -14.03 -19.69
N ASP A 172 -11.71 -14.48 -18.77
CA ASP A 172 -12.13 -15.16 -17.56
C ASP A 172 -11.46 -14.53 -16.34
N PHE A 173 -12.13 -14.62 -15.22
CA PHE A 173 -11.64 -14.11 -13.95
C PHE A 173 -11.26 -15.26 -13.04
N VAL A 174 -10.30 -15.03 -12.12
CA VAL A 174 -9.85 -16.08 -11.21
C VAL A 174 -10.97 -16.43 -10.24
N LYS A 175 -11.34 -17.69 -10.21
CA LYS A 175 -12.36 -18.23 -9.30
C LYS A 175 -11.74 -19.16 -8.27
N CYS A 176 -12.34 -19.16 -7.10
CA CYS A 176 -11.92 -20.01 -5.98
C CYS A 176 -12.28 -21.46 -6.28
N ASP A 177 -11.32 -22.36 -6.10
CA ASP A 177 -11.50 -23.81 -6.29
C ASP A 177 -12.31 -24.45 -5.16
N VAL A 178 -12.61 -23.71 -4.08
CA VAL A 178 -13.39 -24.20 -2.94
C VAL A 178 -14.85 -23.78 -3.02
N CYS A 179 -15.14 -22.50 -3.30
CA CYS A 179 -16.52 -22.00 -3.23
C CYS A 179 -16.99 -21.35 -4.54
N GLY A 180 -16.13 -21.26 -5.56
CA GLY A 180 -16.51 -20.71 -6.86
C GLY A 180 -16.50 -19.17 -6.93
N GLU A 181 -16.37 -18.47 -5.81
CA GLU A 181 -16.36 -17.01 -5.77
C GLU A 181 -15.06 -16.43 -6.35
N LEU A 182 -15.09 -15.14 -6.69
CA LEU A 182 -13.95 -14.47 -7.30
C LEU A 182 -12.75 -14.38 -6.34
N VAL A 183 -11.56 -14.40 -6.91
CA VAL A 183 -10.29 -14.22 -6.18
C VAL A 183 -9.71 -12.87 -6.61
N LYS A 184 -9.24 -12.08 -5.64
CA LYS A 184 -8.64 -10.76 -5.90
C LYS A 184 -7.38 -10.55 -5.05
N PRO A 185 -6.52 -9.63 -5.46
CA PRO A 185 -5.41 -9.21 -4.59
C PRO A 185 -5.91 -8.72 -3.24
N ALA A 186 -5.06 -8.84 -2.23
CA ALA A 186 -5.37 -8.47 -0.84
C ALA A 186 -5.37 -6.95 -0.62
N ILE A 187 -5.89 -6.20 -1.60
CA ILE A 187 -6.11 -4.76 -1.52
C ILE A 187 -7.45 -4.53 -0.83
N SER A 188 -7.50 -3.60 0.12
CA SER A 188 -8.74 -3.26 0.84
C SER A 188 -9.73 -2.59 -0.10
N PHE A 189 -10.94 -3.13 -0.14
CA PHE A 189 -12.05 -2.54 -0.91
C PHE A 189 -12.95 -1.75 0.04
N PHE A 190 -13.51 -0.65 -0.47
CA PHE A 190 -14.47 0.16 0.27
C PHE A 190 -15.82 -0.58 0.35
N LEU A 191 -16.56 -0.31 1.40
CA LEU A 191 -17.88 -0.88 1.68
C LEU A 191 -17.90 -2.40 1.92
N ALA A 192 -16.84 -3.12 1.60
CA ALA A 192 -16.70 -4.45 2.16
C ALA A 192 -16.77 -4.33 3.69
N LYS A 193 -17.60 -5.12 4.33
CA LYS A 193 -17.53 -5.35 5.78
C LYS A 193 -16.05 -5.39 6.13
N VAL A 194 -15.61 -4.42 6.95
CA VAL A 194 -14.20 -4.26 7.31
C VAL A 194 -13.64 -5.65 7.62
N TYR A 195 -12.94 -6.24 6.69
CA TYR A 195 -12.21 -7.46 6.95
C TYR A 195 -11.26 -7.11 8.08
N ARG A 196 -11.55 -7.61 9.25
CA ARG A 196 -10.69 -7.45 10.42
C ARG A 196 -9.33 -7.99 10.02
N ILE A 197 -8.43 -7.08 9.68
CA ILE A 197 -7.02 -7.42 9.64
C ILE A 197 -6.75 -7.99 11.04
N PRO A 198 -6.37 -9.23 11.18
CA PRO A 198 -6.08 -9.72 12.52
C PRO A 198 -4.93 -8.90 13.08
N PHE A 199 -5.24 -8.12 14.09
CA PHE A 199 -4.30 -7.26 14.82
C PHE A 199 -3.19 -8.07 15.53
N ARG A 200 -2.83 -9.22 15.00
CA ARG A 200 -1.87 -10.13 15.63
C ARG A 200 -0.39 -9.76 15.45
N LYS A 201 -0.10 -8.59 14.84
CA LYS A 201 1.31 -8.20 14.65
C LYS A 201 1.68 -6.84 15.25
N LEU A 202 0.94 -6.40 16.27
CA LEU A 202 1.29 -5.19 17.02
C LEU A 202 1.89 -5.56 18.41
N GLY A 203 2.76 -6.54 18.42
CA GLY A 203 3.58 -6.85 19.60
C GLY A 203 4.98 -6.31 19.48
#